data_1fd03e646fcdad9f7ec54b2cbb171ce2
#
_entry.id   1fd03e646fcdad9f7ec54b2cbb171ce2
#
_cell.length_a   1.000
_cell.length_b   1.000
_cell.length_c   1.000
_cell.angle_alpha   90.00
_cell.angle_beta   90.00
_cell.angle_gamma   90.00
#
_symmetry.space_group_name_H-M   'P 1'
#
loop_
_entity.id
_entity.type
_entity.pdbx_description
1 polymer ?
#
loop_
_entity_poly.entity_id
_entity_poly.type
_entity_poly.pdbx_seq_one_letter_code
_entity_poly.pdbx_strand_id
1 'polypeptide(L)'
;PVKNYLKQIGQIPLLSAEQEVDLSKRIHAGAEAAHILQADRQKYGAPEYIKKNSARFSFEEDENSRSYTEDLDEDGNTKSSEDDEEKAAEEEAMEAVENGPLTEERRQELLKIRRDGLNARRSLSEANLRLVVSIAKKHVGHNLAFLDLIQEGNIGLIKAAEKFDCDRGFRFSTYATWWIRQAITR
;
A
#
# COMPACT_ATOMS: atom_id res chain seq x y z
N PRO A 1 -18.05 -16.42 13.08
CA PRO A 1 -16.99 -15.49 12.66
C PRO A 1 -17.35 -14.82 11.31
N VAL A 2 -17.62 -15.56 10.24
CA VAL A 2 -17.92 -15.03 8.89
C VAL A 2 -19.11 -14.06 8.87
N LYS A 3 -20.21 -14.38 9.54
CA LYS A 3 -21.41 -13.50 9.61
C LYS A 3 -21.09 -12.11 10.19
N ASN A 4 -20.27 -12.04 11.24
CA ASN A 4 -19.89 -10.76 11.86
C ASN A 4 -19.01 -9.94 10.91
N TYR A 5 -18.03 -10.57 10.25
CA TYR A 5 -17.21 -9.93 9.26
C TYR A 5 -18.03 -9.33 8.10
N LEU A 6 -18.92 -10.13 7.52
CA LEU A 6 -19.81 -9.67 6.44
C LEU A 6 -20.72 -8.52 6.86
N LYS A 7 -21.19 -8.53 8.12
CA LYS A 7 -21.99 -7.43 8.68
C LYS A 7 -21.16 -6.15 8.80
N GLN A 8 -19.92 -6.25 9.27
CA GLN A 8 -19.02 -5.09 9.45
C GLN A 8 -18.67 -4.45 8.11
N ILE A 9 -18.20 -5.23 7.13
CA ILE A 9 -17.84 -4.68 5.80
C ILE A 9 -19.05 -4.13 5.04
N GLY A 10 -20.27 -4.65 5.34
CA GLY A 10 -21.50 -4.16 4.75
C GLY A 10 -21.91 -2.76 5.21
N GLN A 11 -21.36 -2.26 6.33
CA GLN A 11 -21.62 -0.93 6.86
C GLN A 11 -20.73 0.14 6.23
N ILE A 12 -19.64 -0.26 5.57
CA ILE A 12 -18.70 0.68 4.94
C ILE A 12 -19.33 1.20 3.63
N PRO A 13 -19.44 2.52 3.45
CA PRO A 13 -20.01 3.10 2.24
C PRO A 13 -19.12 2.81 1.03
N LEU A 14 -19.75 2.70 -0.14
CA LEU A 14 -19.02 2.59 -1.41
C LEU A 14 -18.46 3.97 -1.80
N LEU A 15 -17.31 3.95 -2.47
CA LEU A 15 -16.66 5.16 -2.95
C LEU A 15 -17.19 5.57 -4.33
N SER A 16 -17.28 6.89 -4.55
CA SER A 16 -17.46 7.44 -5.89
C SER A 16 -16.13 7.41 -6.68
N ALA A 17 -16.21 7.58 -8.00
CA ALA A 17 -15.01 7.66 -8.84
C ALA A 17 -14.09 8.82 -8.42
N GLU A 18 -14.65 9.96 -8.05
CA GLU A 18 -13.91 11.14 -7.58
C GLU A 18 -13.18 10.86 -6.26
N GLN A 19 -13.83 10.12 -5.34
CA GLN A 19 -13.21 9.71 -4.09
C GLN A 19 -12.08 8.70 -4.30
N GLU A 20 -12.22 7.77 -5.26
CA GLU A 20 -11.13 6.85 -5.63
C GLU A 20 -9.91 7.61 -6.16
N VAL A 21 -10.12 8.65 -6.99
CA VAL A 21 -9.05 9.51 -7.50
C VAL A 21 -8.38 10.31 -6.39
N ASP A 22 -9.14 10.93 -5.49
CA ASP A 22 -8.59 11.67 -4.34
C ASP A 22 -7.71 10.76 -3.47
N LEU A 23 -8.24 9.58 -3.12
CA LEU A 23 -7.49 8.62 -2.31
C LEU A 23 -6.22 8.14 -3.01
N SER A 24 -6.28 7.86 -4.33
CA SER A 24 -5.11 7.45 -5.11
C SER A 24 -4.01 8.52 -5.07
N LYS A 25 -4.33 9.78 -5.30
CA LYS A 25 -3.36 10.90 -5.24
C LYS A 25 -2.71 11.03 -3.86
N ARG A 26 -3.50 10.87 -2.80
CA ARG A 26 -2.99 10.93 -1.42
C ARG A 26 -2.10 9.74 -1.10
N ILE A 27 -2.39 8.56 -1.63
CA ILE A 27 -1.55 7.36 -1.50
C ILE A 27 -0.20 7.60 -2.15
N HIS A 28 -0.16 8.11 -3.39
CA HIS A 28 1.07 8.40 -4.11
C HIS A 28 1.91 9.46 -3.41
N ALA A 29 1.31 10.58 -3.02
CA ALA A 29 2.01 11.61 -2.24
C ALA A 29 2.58 11.07 -0.92
N GLY A 30 1.87 10.15 -0.26
CA GLY A 30 2.34 9.47 0.94
C GLY A 30 3.52 8.55 0.70
N ALA A 31 3.56 7.86 -0.45
CA ALA A 31 4.67 7.01 -0.87
C ALA A 31 5.92 7.85 -1.18
N GLU A 32 5.78 8.92 -1.98
CA GLU A 32 6.87 9.86 -2.27
C GLU A 32 7.46 10.46 -0.98
N ALA A 33 6.61 10.89 -0.05
CA ALA A 33 7.06 11.40 1.24
C ALA A 33 7.81 10.33 2.05
N ALA A 34 7.43 9.06 1.96
CA ALA A 34 8.12 7.96 2.62
C ALA A 34 9.51 7.72 2.01
N HIS A 35 9.64 7.76 0.69
CA HIS A 35 10.92 7.62 -0.02
C HIS A 35 11.89 8.76 0.36
N ILE A 36 11.43 10.02 0.38
CA ILE A 36 12.25 11.18 0.78
C ILE A 36 12.73 11.05 2.23
N LEU A 37 11.85 10.65 3.15
CA LEU A 37 12.22 10.42 4.55
C LEU A 37 13.22 9.27 4.72
N GLN A 38 13.10 8.24 3.90
CA GLN A 38 14.02 7.12 3.89
C GLN A 38 15.39 7.52 3.34
N ALA A 39 15.44 8.28 2.24
CA ALA A 39 16.67 8.81 1.65
C ALA A 39 17.42 9.72 2.63
N ASP A 40 16.71 10.64 3.33
CA ASP A 40 17.29 11.48 4.37
C ASP A 40 17.91 10.64 5.50
N ARG A 41 17.19 9.60 5.96
CA ARG A 41 17.68 8.70 7.00
C ARG A 41 18.90 7.89 6.57
N GLN A 42 18.95 7.44 5.33
CA GLN A 42 20.08 6.69 4.77
C GLN A 42 21.33 7.56 4.64
N LYS A 43 21.15 8.80 4.13
CA LYS A 43 22.26 9.70 3.82
C LYS A 43 22.81 10.41 5.06
N TYR A 44 21.94 10.85 5.98
CA TYR A 44 22.32 11.69 7.14
C TYR A 44 22.09 11.01 8.50
N GLY A 45 21.56 9.80 8.52
CA GLY A 45 21.29 9.04 9.73
C GLY A 45 19.98 9.40 10.42
N ALA A 46 19.63 8.65 11.47
CA ALA A 46 18.40 8.90 12.23
C ALA A 46 18.48 10.21 13.01
N PRO A 47 17.44 11.05 12.99
CA PRO A 47 17.39 12.28 13.78
C PRO A 47 17.65 12.05 15.27
N GLU A 48 18.28 13.02 15.94
CA GLU A 48 18.69 12.90 17.36
C GLU A 48 17.53 12.58 18.31
N TYR A 49 16.31 13.08 18.01
CA TYR A 49 15.13 12.80 18.84
C TYR A 49 14.68 11.33 18.77
N ILE A 50 14.92 10.65 17.64
CA ILE A 50 14.66 9.21 17.51
C ILE A 50 15.66 8.42 18.34
N LYS A 51 16.94 8.84 18.37
CA LYS A 51 17.97 8.23 19.22
C LYS A 51 17.64 8.35 20.71
N LYS A 52 17.07 9.49 21.14
CA LYS A 52 16.65 9.71 22.54
C LYS A 52 15.37 8.98 22.93
N ASN A 53 14.48 8.68 21.98
CA ASN A 53 13.18 8.07 22.21
C ASN A 53 13.08 6.61 21.75
N SER A 54 14.18 6.02 21.27
CA SER A 54 14.20 4.64 20.75
C SER A 54 13.77 3.58 21.79
N ALA A 55 13.90 3.89 23.10
CA ALA A 55 13.39 3.04 24.18
C ALA A 55 11.87 3.15 24.38
N ARG A 56 11.18 4.09 23.75
CA ARG A 56 9.75 4.37 23.93
C ARG A 56 8.91 4.14 22.68
N PHE A 57 9.56 4.06 21.51
CA PHE A 57 8.99 3.74 20.21
C PHE A 57 9.73 2.51 19.68
N SER A 58 9.28 1.32 20.06
CA SER A 58 9.42 0.19 19.16
C SER A 58 8.55 0.53 17.95
N PHE A 59 9.21 1.14 16.96
CA PHE A 59 8.65 1.26 15.63
C PHE A 59 8.47 -0.19 15.16
N GLU A 60 7.24 -0.65 15.16
CA GLU A 60 6.85 -1.82 14.40
C GLU A 60 7.15 -1.43 12.94
N GLU A 61 8.39 -1.65 12.51
CA GLU A 61 8.68 -1.84 11.11
C GLU A 61 7.75 -2.98 10.72
N ASP A 62 6.82 -2.69 9.84
CA ASP A 62 5.99 -3.70 9.21
C ASP A 62 6.95 -4.63 8.45
N GLU A 63 7.52 -5.62 9.19
CA GLU A 63 8.37 -6.66 8.62
C GLU A 63 7.65 -7.43 7.51
N ASN A 64 6.33 -7.26 7.46
CA ASN A 64 5.49 -7.84 6.43
C ASN A 64 5.64 -7.14 5.06
N SER A 65 6.27 -5.97 5.00
CA SER A 65 6.57 -5.29 3.74
C SER A 65 7.78 -5.89 2.99
N ARG A 66 8.68 -6.57 3.71
CA ARG A 66 9.91 -7.15 3.13
C ARG A 66 9.78 -8.56 2.59
N SER A 67 8.73 -9.29 2.94
CA SER A 67 8.63 -10.73 2.64
C SER A 67 7.93 -11.09 1.33
N TYR A 68 7.46 -10.13 0.54
CA TYR A 68 6.65 -10.42 -0.66
C TYR A 68 7.26 -9.97 -1.99
N THR A 69 8.55 -9.61 -2.00
CA THR A 69 9.24 -9.16 -3.24
C THR A 69 9.91 -10.28 -4.04
N GLU A 70 9.84 -11.51 -3.60
CA GLU A 70 10.46 -12.63 -4.30
C GLU A 70 9.43 -13.64 -4.77
N ASP A 71 8.62 -13.32 -5.77
CA ASP A 71 8.04 -14.36 -6.61
C ASP A 71 7.59 -13.80 -7.95
N LEU A 72 8.37 -14.14 -8.93
CA LEU A 72 8.08 -14.02 -10.34
C LEU A 72 6.92 -14.90 -10.75
N ASP A 73 6.05 -14.36 -11.56
CA ASP A 73 5.23 -15.16 -12.44
C ASP A 73 6.11 -15.80 -13.53
N GLU A 74 5.81 -17.04 -13.85
CA GLU A 74 6.52 -17.81 -14.89
C GLU A 74 6.44 -17.19 -16.29
N ASP A 75 5.74 -16.07 -16.47
CA ASP A 75 5.55 -15.36 -17.73
C ASP A 75 6.47 -14.15 -17.96
N GLY A 76 7.39 -13.83 -17.04
CA GLY A 76 8.56 -12.97 -17.29
C GLY A 76 8.31 -11.52 -17.72
N ASN A 77 7.12 -10.96 -17.52
CA ASN A 77 6.76 -9.69 -18.16
C ASN A 77 6.47 -8.50 -17.20
N THR A 78 6.56 -8.64 -15.89
CA THR A 78 6.23 -7.53 -14.97
C THR A 78 7.40 -6.98 -14.16
N LYS A 79 8.55 -7.66 -14.13
CA LYS A 79 9.68 -7.19 -13.31
C LYS A 79 10.36 -5.92 -13.81
N SER A 80 10.45 -5.68 -15.12
CA SER A 80 11.25 -4.57 -15.64
C SER A 80 10.63 -3.19 -15.44
N SER A 81 9.30 -3.08 -15.43
CA SER A 81 8.64 -1.77 -15.27
C SER A 81 8.48 -1.36 -13.79
N GLU A 82 8.27 -2.32 -12.89
CA GLU A 82 8.13 -2.04 -11.45
C GLU A 82 9.48 -1.67 -10.82
N ASP A 83 10.54 -2.38 -11.17
CA ASP A 83 11.92 -2.09 -10.72
C ASP A 83 12.41 -0.73 -11.25
N ASP A 84 11.99 -0.32 -12.43
CA ASP A 84 12.35 0.97 -13.03
C ASP A 84 11.58 2.14 -12.38
N GLU A 85 10.29 1.96 -12.05
CA GLU A 85 9.50 2.96 -11.33
C GLU A 85 10.00 3.15 -9.88
N GLU A 86 10.36 2.07 -9.19
CA GLU A 86 10.92 2.12 -7.84
C GLU A 86 12.30 2.81 -7.83
N LYS A 87 13.17 2.51 -8.78
CA LYS A 87 14.47 3.18 -8.92
C LYS A 87 14.33 4.66 -9.23
N ALA A 88 13.40 5.03 -10.12
CA ALA A 88 13.14 6.43 -10.43
C ALA A 88 12.67 7.21 -9.19
N ALA A 89 11.79 6.62 -8.37
CA ALA A 89 11.34 7.22 -7.11
C ALA A 89 12.48 7.35 -6.07
N GLU A 90 13.41 6.39 -6.03
CA GLU A 90 14.58 6.46 -5.17
C GLU A 90 15.56 7.55 -5.64
N GLU A 91 15.80 7.69 -6.95
CA GLU A 91 16.64 8.74 -7.51
C GLU A 91 16.06 10.14 -7.22
N GLU A 92 14.77 10.34 -7.42
CA GLU A 92 14.08 11.61 -7.10
C GLU A 92 14.14 11.93 -5.59
N ALA A 93 13.96 10.92 -4.74
CA ALA A 93 14.09 11.07 -3.31
C ALA A 93 15.53 11.43 -2.88
N MET A 94 16.54 10.86 -3.54
CA MET A 94 17.94 11.19 -3.28
C MET A 94 18.28 12.60 -3.73
N GLU A 95 17.76 13.07 -4.86
CA GLU A 95 17.89 14.45 -5.33
C GLU A 95 17.25 15.44 -4.35
N ALA A 96 16.08 15.11 -3.81
CA ALA A 96 15.40 15.96 -2.82
C ALA A 96 16.21 16.21 -1.54
N VAL A 97 17.15 15.32 -1.20
CA VAL A 97 18.03 15.44 -0.04
C VAL A 97 19.49 15.74 -0.41
N GLU A 98 19.78 16.09 -1.67
CA GLU A 98 21.15 16.31 -2.15
C GLU A 98 21.82 17.51 -1.46
N ASN A 99 21.08 18.58 -1.22
CA ASN A 99 21.57 19.85 -0.70
C ASN A 99 21.71 19.91 0.83
N GLY A 100 21.52 18.80 1.52
CA GLY A 100 21.67 18.71 2.98
C GLY A 100 20.52 17.96 3.67
N PRO A 101 20.63 17.71 4.98
CA PRO A 101 19.60 17.03 5.72
C PRO A 101 18.30 17.84 5.75
N LEU A 102 17.16 17.15 5.78
CA LEU A 102 15.86 17.79 5.88
C LEU A 102 15.75 18.65 7.15
N THR A 103 15.20 19.86 7.00
CA THR A 103 14.82 20.68 8.16
C THR A 103 13.75 19.98 8.98
N GLU A 104 13.69 20.24 10.28
CA GLU A 104 12.69 19.63 11.15
C GLU A 104 11.26 19.97 10.71
N GLU A 105 11.02 21.19 10.24
CA GLU A 105 9.71 21.62 9.70
C GLU A 105 9.32 20.79 8.48
N ARG A 106 10.23 20.63 7.51
CA ARG A 106 9.99 19.84 6.30
C ARG A 106 9.76 18.36 6.63
N ARG A 107 10.52 17.83 7.58
CA ARG A 107 10.35 16.46 8.05
C ARG A 107 8.97 16.25 8.69
N GLN A 108 8.51 17.16 9.53
CA GLN A 108 7.18 17.10 10.13
C GLN A 108 6.06 17.16 9.09
N GLU A 109 6.23 17.97 8.06
CA GLU A 109 5.31 18.04 6.94
C GLU A 109 5.24 16.71 6.18
N LEU A 110 6.38 16.14 5.81
CA LEU A 110 6.46 14.85 5.12
C LEU A 110 5.86 13.70 5.95
N LEU A 111 6.07 13.71 7.26
CA LEU A 111 5.45 12.73 8.16
C LEU A 111 3.92 12.84 8.19
N LYS A 112 3.36 14.06 8.08
CA LYS A 112 1.91 14.24 7.97
C LYS A 112 1.38 13.71 6.65
N ILE A 113 2.05 14.03 5.54
CA ILE A 113 1.69 13.56 4.19
C ILE A 113 1.74 12.02 4.15
N ARG A 114 2.81 11.40 4.65
CA ARG A 114 2.92 9.95 4.74
C ARG A 114 1.78 9.33 5.53
N ARG A 115 1.45 9.89 6.70
CA ARG A 115 0.33 9.40 7.53
C ARG A 115 -1.01 9.51 6.80
N ASP A 116 -1.23 10.60 6.09
CA ASP A 116 -2.44 10.81 5.29
C ASP A 116 -2.53 9.79 4.16
N GLY A 117 -1.45 9.50 3.47
CA GLY A 117 -1.37 8.45 2.45
C GLY A 117 -1.69 7.05 2.99
N LEU A 118 -1.18 6.71 4.17
CA LEU A 118 -1.50 5.44 4.84
C LEU A 118 -2.99 5.35 5.21
N ASN A 119 -3.58 6.43 5.68
CA ASN A 119 -5.02 6.48 5.98
C ASN A 119 -5.86 6.37 4.70
N ALA A 120 -5.43 7.04 3.61
CA ALA A 120 -6.09 6.96 2.31
C ALA A 120 -6.05 5.52 1.76
N ARG A 121 -4.90 4.83 1.84
CA ARG A 121 -4.77 3.42 1.45
C ARG A 121 -5.71 2.52 2.24
N ARG A 122 -5.78 2.73 3.56
CA ARG A 122 -6.69 2.00 4.43
C ARG A 122 -8.14 2.21 4.00
N SER A 123 -8.56 3.46 3.81
CA SER A 123 -9.94 3.80 3.40
C SER A 123 -10.30 3.20 2.05
N LEU A 124 -9.39 3.25 1.06
CA LEU A 124 -9.60 2.65 -0.25
C LEU A 124 -9.76 1.14 -0.16
N SER A 125 -8.94 0.46 0.65
CA SER A 125 -9.02 -0.98 0.87
C SER A 125 -10.30 -1.36 1.61
N GLU A 126 -10.63 -0.70 2.72
CA GLU A 126 -11.82 -1.00 3.52
C GLU A 126 -13.13 -0.89 2.72
N ALA A 127 -13.25 0.16 1.88
CA ALA A 127 -14.42 0.35 1.02
C ALA A 127 -14.59 -0.75 -0.05
N ASN A 128 -13.52 -1.49 -0.36
CA ASN A 128 -13.50 -2.54 -1.38
C ASN A 128 -13.43 -3.98 -0.84
N LEU A 129 -13.52 -4.19 0.48
CA LEU A 129 -13.53 -5.54 1.08
C LEU A 129 -14.66 -6.43 0.56
N ARG A 130 -15.81 -5.83 0.19
CA ARG A 130 -16.92 -6.57 -0.41
C ARG A 130 -16.58 -7.16 -1.78
N LEU A 131 -15.69 -6.52 -2.54
CA LEU A 131 -15.17 -7.04 -3.80
C LEU A 131 -14.37 -8.32 -3.56
N VAL A 132 -13.48 -8.33 -2.55
CA VAL A 132 -12.73 -9.54 -2.17
C VAL A 132 -13.66 -10.71 -1.87
N VAL A 133 -14.68 -10.49 -1.05
CA VAL A 133 -15.67 -11.54 -0.71
C VAL A 133 -16.39 -12.06 -1.96
N SER A 134 -16.75 -11.19 -2.90
CA SER A 134 -17.44 -11.58 -4.13
C SER A 134 -16.58 -12.47 -5.04
N ILE A 135 -15.26 -12.24 -5.05
CA ILE A 135 -14.29 -13.03 -5.81
C ILE A 135 -14.01 -14.35 -5.06
N ALA A 136 -13.71 -14.28 -3.75
CA ALA A 136 -13.40 -15.45 -2.92
C ALA A 136 -14.53 -16.50 -2.95
N LYS A 137 -15.78 -16.08 -2.98
CA LYS A 137 -16.95 -16.99 -3.12
C LYS A 137 -16.88 -17.89 -4.35
N LYS A 138 -16.26 -17.44 -5.44
CA LYS A 138 -16.13 -18.21 -6.68
C LYS A 138 -15.01 -19.25 -6.63
N HIS A 139 -14.13 -19.19 -5.62
CA HIS A 139 -12.98 -20.07 -5.45
C HIS A 139 -13.13 -21.02 -4.26
N VAL A 140 -14.30 -21.07 -3.63
CA VAL A 140 -14.61 -22.04 -2.57
C VAL A 140 -14.59 -23.45 -3.15
N GLY A 141 -13.90 -24.38 -2.46
CA GLY A 141 -13.83 -25.78 -2.90
C GLY A 141 -12.44 -26.31 -3.20
N HIS A 142 -11.41 -25.47 -3.14
CA HIS A 142 -10.01 -25.85 -3.35
C HIS A 142 -9.23 -25.86 -2.02
N ASN A 143 -9.46 -26.86 -1.17
CA ASN A 143 -8.69 -27.18 0.06
C ASN A 143 -8.44 -26.03 1.08
N LEU A 144 -8.88 -24.81 0.83
CA LEU A 144 -8.72 -23.65 1.73
C LEU A 144 -10.07 -23.28 2.35
N ALA A 145 -10.05 -22.89 3.62
CA ALA A 145 -11.22 -22.35 4.28
C ALA A 145 -11.61 -21.00 3.67
N PHE A 146 -12.92 -20.72 3.60
CA PHE A 146 -13.40 -19.46 3.01
C PHE A 146 -12.81 -18.19 3.62
N LEU A 147 -12.51 -18.22 4.92
CA LEU A 147 -11.85 -17.08 5.60
C LEU A 147 -10.40 -16.90 5.12
N ASP A 148 -9.70 -17.99 4.85
CA ASP A 148 -8.31 -17.93 4.35
C ASP A 148 -8.27 -17.36 2.93
N LEU A 149 -9.21 -17.76 2.07
CA LEU A 149 -9.39 -17.16 0.73
C LEU A 149 -9.65 -15.64 0.82
N ILE A 150 -10.44 -15.21 1.80
CA ILE A 150 -10.69 -13.77 2.04
C ILE A 150 -9.38 -13.08 2.47
N GLN A 151 -8.59 -13.67 3.35
CA GLN A 151 -7.33 -13.08 3.81
C GLN A 151 -6.31 -12.96 2.67
N GLU A 152 -6.13 -14.01 1.86
CA GLU A 152 -5.29 -13.94 0.68
C GLU A 152 -5.79 -12.84 -0.29
N GLY A 153 -7.08 -12.79 -0.55
CA GLY A 153 -7.68 -11.75 -1.37
C GLY A 153 -7.50 -10.33 -0.81
N ASN A 154 -7.50 -10.16 0.52
CA ASN A 154 -7.22 -8.88 1.16
C ASN A 154 -5.77 -8.44 0.95
N ILE A 155 -4.80 -9.37 0.96
CA ILE A 155 -3.40 -9.07 0.64
C ILE A 155 -3.30 -8.55 -0.80
N GLY A 156 -3.95 -9.23 -1.76
CA GLY A 156 -4.02 -8.75 -3.13
C GLY A 156 -4.68 -7.37 -3.27
N LEU A 157 -5.75 -7.10 -2.50
CA LEU A 157 -6.43 -5.81 -2.48
C LEU A 157 -5.52 -4.68 -1.97
N ILE A 158 -4.75 -4.93 -0.91
CA ILE A 158 -3.79 -3.94 -0.36
C ILE A 158 -2.71 -3.61 -1.39
N LYS A 159 -2.13 -4.61 -2.05
CA LYS A 159 -1.17 -4.39 -3.15
C LYS A 159 -1.78 -3.59 -4.29
N ALA A 160 -3.03 -3.88 -4.66
CA ALA A 160 -3.74 -3.10 -5.67
C ALA A 160 -3.91 -1.63 -5.26
N ALA A 161 -4.22 -1.36 -3.99
CA ALA A 161 -4.38 0.01 -3.49
C ALA A 161 -3.06 0.80 -3.49
N GLU A 162 -1.93 0.14 -3.28
CA GLU A 162 -0.60 0.76 -3.35
C GLU A 162 -0.20 1.17 -4.77
N LYS A 163 -0.55 0.32 -5.76
CA LYS A 163 -0.12 0.46 -7.15
C LYS A 163 -1.19 1.05 -8.06
N PHE A 164 -2.32 1.49 -7.52
CA PHE A 164 -3.42 2.02 -8.32
C PHE A 164 -3.10 3.41 -8.87
N ASP A 165 -3.02 3.50 -10.18
CA ASP A 165 -2.87 4.73 -10.93
C ASP A 165 -4.23 5.22 -11.45
N CYS A 166 -4.71 6.32 -10.87
CA CYS A 166 -5.98 6.94 -11.25
C CYS A 166 -5.94 7.63 -12.63
N ASP A 167 -4.76 8.00 -13.14
CA ASP A 167 -4.60 8.73 -14.39
C ASP A 167 -4.87 7.84 -15.61
N ARG A 168 -4.84 6.53 -15.44
CA ARG A 168 -5.27 5.55 -16.47
C ARG A 168 -6.77 5.54 -16.75
N GLY A 169 -7.58 6.27 -15.98
CA GLY A 169 -9.02 6.44 -16.21
C GLY A 169 -9.89 5.24 -15.90
N PHE A 170 -9.35 4.17 -15.31
CA PHE A 170 -10.13 2.99 -14.90
C PHE A 170 -10.60 3.11 -13.46
N ARG A 171 -11.73 2.45 -13.15
CA ARG A 171 -12.20 2.30 -11.76
C ARG A 171 -11.25 1.39 -10.99
N PHE A 172 -11.05 1.69 -9.71
CA PHE A 172 -10.22 0.88 -8.82
C PHE A 172 -10.63 -0.60 -8.80
N SER A 173 -11.94 -0.89 -8.78
CA SER A 173 -12.46 -2.27 -8.79
C SER A 173 -12.01 -3.09 -10.00
N THR A 174 -11.84 -2.46 -11.17
CA THR A 174 -11.36 -3.13 -12.39
C THR A 174 -9.92 -3.58 -12.22
N TYR A 175 -9.06 -2.70 -11.71
CA TYR A 175 -7.67 -2.99 -11.45
C TYR A 175 -7.48 -3.99 -10.31
N ALA A 176 -8.16 -3.78 -9.19
CA ALA A 176 -8.04 -4.63 -8.00
C ALA A 176 -8.51 -6.07 -8.22
N THR A 177 -9.47 -6.30 -9.12
CA THR A 177 -9.97 -7.65 -9.42
C THR A 177 -8.86 -8.60 -9.86
N TRP A 178 -7.91 -8.11 -10.67
CA TRP A 178 -6.76 -8.92 -11.11
C TRP A 178 -5.87 -9.31 -9.93
N TRP A 179 -5.47 -8.36 -9.10
CA TRP A 179 -4.62 -8.59 -7.93
C TRP A 179 -5.25 -9.53 -6.90
N ILE A 180 -6.55 -9.35 -6.63
CA ILE A 180 -7.30 -10.21 -5.71
C ILE A 180 -7.35 -11.64 -6.24
N ARG A 181 -7.64 -11.82 -7.54
CA ARG A 181 -7.68 -13.14 -8.16
C ARG A 181 -6.32 -13.81 -8.11
N GLN A 182 -5.27 -13.11 -8.48
CA GLN A 182 -3.89 -13.59 -8.43
C GLN A 182 -3.53 -14.11 -7.02
N ALA A 183 -3.84 -13.34 -5.98
CA ALA A 183 -3.54 -13.72 -4.61
C ALA A 183 -4.33 -14.96 -4.14
N ILE A 184 -5.60 -15.10 -4.55
CA ILE A 184 -6.45 -16.24 -4.15
C ILE A 184 -6.07 -17.53 -4.88
N THR A 185 -5.57 -17.45 -6.13
CA THR A 185 -5.27 -18.65 -6.96
C THR A 185 -3.85 -19.16 -6.79
N ARG A 186 -3.00 -18.42 -6.14
CA ARG A 186 -1.62 -18.80 -5.82
C ARG A 186 -1.58 -19.85 -4.72
#